data_a3f79757d907011494497ed58b8094d8
#
_entry.id   a3f79757d907011494497ed58b8094d8
#
_cell.length_a   1.000
_cell.length_b   1.000
_cell.length_c   1.000
_cell.angle_alpha   90.00
_cell.angle_beta   90.00
_cell.angle_gamma   90.00
#
_symmetry.space_group_name_H-M   'P 1'
#
loop_
_entity.id
_entity.type
_entity.pdbx_description
1 polymer ?
#
loop_
_entity_poly.entity_id
_entity_poly.type
_entity_poly.pdbx_seq_one_letter_code
_entity_poly.pdbx_strand_id
1 'polypeptide(L)'
;ASDGAWIRKPVKAEAVVEPSENNRPIAFPYTKLQVANSSVNQGAAFIVTSLAEARRRGIPDERLVHIGYGAAAHESGNFLARDRYDHSPSLATSIERAMALNEIGTNDLAHVELYSCFPCVPKMARRVLDWPIEKPVTVFGGLTFGGGPIGNYMSHAVVAMAEKLRGTDGRGLLFANGGYATHNHAIMLSGAPTGAHFPQDFDYQTEADGRRGEVP
;
A
#
# COMPACT_ATOMS: atom_id res chain seq x y z
N ALA A 1 -12.96 -1.16 -10.70
CA ALA A 1 -12.55 0.03 -9.97
C ALA A 1 -13.46 0.20 -8.76
N SER A 2 -12.97 0.75 -7.64
CA SER A 2 -13.82 1.13 -6.51
C SER A 2 -14.75 2.27 -6.91
N ASP A 3 -15.86 2.45 -6.19
CA ASP A 3 -16.82 3.53 -6.48
C ASP A 3 -16.21 4.93 -6.28
N GLY A 4 -15.19 5.03 -5.44
CA GLY A 4 -14.42 6.25 -5.22
C GLY A 4 -13.33 6.54 -6.25
N ALA A 5 -13.03 5.61 -7.18
CA ALA A 5 -11.97 5.78 -8.15
C ALA A 5 -12.28 6.92 -9.15
N TRP A 6 -11.23 7.66 -9.52
CA TRP A 6 -11.34 8.78 -10.45
C TRP A 6 -11.65 8.35 -11.88
N ILE A 7 -10.92 7.34 -12.40
CA ILE A 7 -11.16 6.75 -13.71
C ILE A 7 -11.87 5.41 -13.50
N ARG A 8 -13.19 5.38 -13.76
CA ARG A 8 -14.02 4.17 -13.57
C ARG A 8 -14.19 3.36 -14.84
N LYS A 9 -13.90 3.96 -16.00
CA LYS A 9 -14.01 3.28 -17.30
C LYS A 9 -12.89 2.24 -17.42
N PRO A 10 -13.22 0.98 -17.74
CA PRO A 10 -12.22 -0.05 -18.02
C PRO A 10 -11.32 0.34 -19.18
N VAL A 11 -10.03 0.05 -19.04
CA VAL A 11 -9.01 0.27 -20.08
C VAL A 11 -8.28 -1.07 -20.31
N LYS A 12 -8.03 -1.41 -21.56
CA LYS A 12 -7.28 -2.62 -21.91
C LYS A 12 -5.82 -2.45 -21.56
N ALA A 13 -5.15 -3.55 -21.20
CA ALA A 13 -3.74 -3.53 -20.79
C ALA A 13 -2.82 -2.93 -21.86
N GLU A 14 -3.07 -3.25 -23.13
CA GLU A 14 -2.32 -2.72 -24.27
C GLU A 14 -2.41 -1.20 -24.34
N ALA A 15 -3.60 -0.64 -24.16
CA ALA A 15 -3.83 0.79 -24.19
C ALA A 15 -3.18 1.55 -23.02
N VAL A 16 -2.83 0.83 -21.93
CA VAL A 16 -2.09 1.42 -20.80
C VAL A 16 -0.61 1.59 -21.14
N VAL A 17 -0.02 0.65 -21.85
CA VAL A 17 1.41 0.66 -22.16
C VAL A 17 1.76 1.32 -23.48
N GLU A 18 0.85 1.33 -24.45
CA GLU A 18 1.08 1.90 -25.77
C GLU A 18 0.91 3.44 -25.76
N PRO A 19 1.91 4.19 -26.25
CA PRO A 19 1.79 5.62 -26.41
C PRO A 19 0.69 5.99 -27.43
N SER A 20 -0.11 7.01 -27.11
CA SER A 20 -1.12 7.57 -27.98
C SER A 20 -1.35 9.04 -27.66
N GLU A 21 -2.20 9.71 -28.42
CA GLU A 21 -2.56 11.12 -28.17
C GLU A 21 -3.07 11.33 -26.72
N ASN A 22 -3.88 10.39 -26.21
CA ASN A 22 -4.44 10.45 -24.86
C ASN A 22 -3.57 9.75 -23.80
N ASN A 23 -2.53 9.01 -24.23
CA ASN A 23 -1.61 8.28 -23.36
C ASN A 23 -0.16 8.57 -23.74
N ARG A 24 0.23 9.85 -23.70
CA ARG A 24 1.57 10.30 -24.06
C ARG A 24 2.64 9.73 -23.11
N PRO A 25 3.90 9.59 -23.59
CA PRO A 25 5.04 9.33 -22.72
C PRO A 25 5.18 10.42 -21.65
N ILE A 26 5.53 10.02 -20.42
CA ILE A 26 5.78 10.95 -19.29
C ILE A 26 7.25 10.91 -18.89
N ALA A 27 7.72 9.73 -18.50
CA ALA A 27 9.11 9.48 -18.10
C ALA A 27 9.46 8.06 -18.56
N PHE A 28 10.49 7.92 -19.41
CA PHE A 28 10.84 6.60 -19.94
C PHE A 28 10.99 5.55 -18.82
N PRO A 29 10.39 4.36 -18.95
CA PRO A 29 9.60 3.86 -20.10
C PRO A 29 8.07 4.07 -19.95
N TYR A 30 7.61 4.94 -19.07
CA TYR A 30 6.21 5.03 -18.65
C TYR A 30 5.39 6.02 -19.46
N THR A 31 4.15 5.62 -19.74
CA THR A 31 3.10 6.47 -20.33
C THR A 31 2.28 7.12 -19.22
N LYS A 32 1.42 8.08 -19.60
CA LYS A 32 0.51 8.80 -18.69
C LYS A 32 -0.40 7.85 -17.88
N LEU A 33 -0.89 6.76 -18.48
CA LEU A 33 -1.75 5.79 -17.80
C LEU A 33 -1.00 4.80 -16.90
N GLN A 34 0.32 4.89 -16.83
CA GLN A 34 1.15 4.10 -15.92
C GLN A 34 1.63 4.88 -14.70
N VAL A 35 1.48 6.20 -14.67
CA VAL A 35 1.97 7.05 -13.59
C VAL A 35 0.83 7.68 -12.80
N ALA A 36 1.14 8.26 -11.64
CA ALA A 36 0.17 8.90 -10.79
C ALA A 36 -0.59 10.04 -11.50
N ASN A 37 -1.90 10.05 -11.36
CA ASN A 37 -2.78 11.12 -11.81
C ASN A 37 -3.06 12.08 -10.64
N SER A 38 -2.31 13.18 -10.57
CA SER A 38 -2.48 14.19 -9.52
C SER A 38 -3.53 15.25 -9.86
N SER A 39 -4.05 15.26 -11.10
CA SER A 39 -5.08 16.20 -11.55
C SER A 39 -6.48 15.72 -11.13
N VAL A 40 -6.68 15.54 -9.84
CA VAL A 40 -7.91 15.01 -9.25
C VAL A 40 -8.35 15.87 -8.07
N ASN A 41 -9.66 15.86 -7.79
CA ASN A 41 -10.26 16.52 -6.65
C ASN A 41 -11.04 15.48 -5.83
N GLN A 42 -10.34 14.83 -4.90
CA GLN A 42 -10.86 13.74 -4.10
C GLN A 42 -10.52 13.97 -2.63
N GLY A 43 -11.43 13.54 -1.74
CA GLY A 43 -11.25 13.51 -0.30
C GLY A 43 -11.67 12.16 0.27
N ALA A 44 -11.01 11.71 1.31
CA ALA A 44 -11.38 10.53 2.08
C ALA A 44 -11.25 10.82 3.57
N ALA A 45 -12.10 10.19 4.36
CA ALA A 45 -12.06 10.29 5.81
C ALA A 45 -12.46 8.96 6.45
N PHE A 46 -11.85 8.65 7.58
CA PHE A 46 -12.19 7.51 8.41
C PHE A 46 -12.01 7.87 9.89
N ILE A 47 -12.69 7.14 10.76
CA ILE A 47 -12.61 7.35 12.21
C ILE A 47 -11.79 6.21 12.81
N VAL A 48 -10.77 6.57 13.59
CA VAL A 48 -10.00 5.63 14.41
C VAL A 48 -10.40 5.84 15.86
N THR A 49 -10.73 4.75 16.54
CA THR A 49 -11.12 4.77 17.95
C THR A 49 -10.75 3.47 18.63
N SER A 50 -10.80 3.42 19.95
CA SER A 50 -10.64 2.16 20.69
C SER A 50 -11.87 1.28 20.52
N LEU A 51 -11.69 -0.05 20.60
CA LEU A 51 -12.80 -1.01 20.58
C LEU A 51 -13.79 -0.74 21.70
N ALA A 52 -13.28 -0.38 22.89
CA ALA A 52 -14.13 -0.03 24.04
C ALA A 52 -15.04 1.16 23.74
N GLU A 53 -14.52 2.21 23.10
CA GLU A 53 -15.31 3.40 22.73
C GLU A 53 -16.31 3.09 21.62
N ALA A 54 -15.92 2.29 20.61
CA ALA A 54 -16.86 1.85 19.59
C ALA A 54 -18.06 1.11 20.18
N ARG A 55 -17.80 0.17 21.09
CA ARG A 55 -18.85 -0.58 21.79
C ARG A 55 -19.70 0.31 22.69
N ARG A 56 -19.08 1.26 23.42
CA ARG A 56 -19.81 2.23 24.24
C ARG A 56 -20.79 3.07 23.41
N ARG A 57 -20.45 3.33 22.14
CA ARG A 57 -21.32 4.05 21.18
C ARG A 57 -22.33 3.15 20.47
N GLY A 58 -22.36 1.87 20.78
CA GLY A 58 -23.29 0.93 20.14
C GLY A 58 -22.97 0.65 18.68
N ILE A 59 -21.69 0.80 18.25
CA ILE A 59 -21.29 0.44 16.90
C ILE A 59 -21.24 -1.08 16.82
N PRO A 60 -22.01 -1.71 15.91
CA PRO A 60 -22.00 -3.16 15.75
C PRO A 60 -20.63 -3.69 15.31
N ASP A 61 -20.22 -4.85 15.83
CA ASP A 61 -18.89 -5.43 15.56
C ASP A 61 -18.70 -5.68 14.05
N GLU A 62 -19.73 -6.05 13.30
CA GLU A 62 -19.66 -6.25 11.84
C GLU A 62 -19.39 -4.96 11.04
N ARG A 63 -19.49 -3.80 11.68
CA ARG A 63 -19.12 -2.51 11.07
C ARG A 63 -17.69 -2.09 11.38
N LEU A 64 -17.02 -2.79 12.27
CA LEU A 64 -15.64 -2.51 12.67
C LEU A 64 -14.66 -3.14 11.69
N VAL A 65 -13.52 -2.48 11.54
CA VAL A 65 -12.31 -3.04 10.92
C VAL A 65 -11.18 -2.81 11.90
N HIS A 66 -10.46 -3.86 12.22
CA HIS A 66 -9.44 -3.87 13.25
C HIS A 66 -8.07 -3.54 12.64
N ILE A 67 -7.30 -2.73 13.36
CA ILE A 67 -5.94 -2.41 12.99
C ILE A 67 -5.01 -3.46 13.60
N GLY A 68 -4.19 -4.08 12.78
CA GLY A 68 -3.12 -4.96 13.20
C GLY A 68 -1.81 -4.22 13.40
N TYR A 69 -0.72 -4.95 13.56
CA TYR A 69 0.61 -4.37 13.65
C TYR A 69 1.08 -3.85 12.29
N GLY A 70 1.93 -2.83 12.35
CA GLY A 70 2.62 -2.27 11.20
C GLY A 70 4.13 -2.26 11.41
N ALA A 71 4.86 -1.95 10.35
CA ALA A 71 6.30 -1.77 10.38
C ALA A 71 6.75 -0.70 9.41
N ALA A 72 7.83 0.00 9.74
CA ALA A 72 8.41 1.07 8.95
C ALA A 72 9.93 0.93 8.88
N ALA A 73 10.49 1.38 7.78
CA ALA A 73 11.92 1.56 7.59
C ALA A 73 12.16 2.52 6.41
N HIS A 74 13.34 3.10 6.32
CA HIS A 74 13.70 3.98 5.22
C HIS A 74 15.07 3.66 4.63
N GLU A 75 15.27 4.05 3.37
CA GLU A 75 16.55 4.03 2.71
C GLU A 75 17.41 5.23 3.12
N SER A 76 18.71 5.17 2.81
CA SER A 76 19.58 6.33 2.92
C SER A 76 18.98 7.54 2.21
N GLY A 77 19.09 8.72 2.82
CA GLY A 77 18.71 9.99 2.20
C GLY A 77 19.51 10.32 0.92
N ASN A 78 20.71 9.73 0.80
CA ASN A 78 21.49 9.82 -0.44
C ASN A 78 21.02 8.75 -1.43
N PHE A 79 20.21 9.16 -2.38
CA PHE A 79 19.69 8.29 -3.43
C PHE A 79 20.81 7.62 -4.26
N LEU A 80 21.93 8.32 -4.50
CA LEU A 80 23.05 7.81 -5.27
C LEU A 80 23.92 6.81 -4.50
N ALA A 81 23.74 6.70 -3.19
CA ALA A 81 24.43 5.72 -2.35
C ALA A 81 23.76 4.33 -2.35
N ARG A 82 22.75 4.10 -3.19
CA ARG A 82 22.15 2.77 -3.35
C ARG A 82 22.99 1.94 -4.31
N ASP A 83 23.23 0.70 -3.93
CA ASP A 83 23.86 -0.31 -4.77
C ASP A 83 22.94 -0.80 -5.90
N ARG A 84 21.62 -0.79 -5.65
CA ARG A 84 20.60 -1.30 -6.57
C ARG A 84 19.35 -0.42 -6.58
N TYR A 85 18.69 -0.36 -7.75
CA TYR A 85 17.42 0.37 -7.94
C TYR A 85 16.21 -0.54 -8.20
N ASP A 86 16.44 -1.85 -8.33
CA ASP A 86 15.37 -2.85 -8.51
C ASP A 86 15.00 -3.58 -7.20
N HIS A 87 15.64 -3.20 -6.11
CA HIS A 87 15.47 -3.73 -4.77
C HIS A 87 15.57 -2.62 -3.73
N SER A 88 14.87 -2.78 -2.61
CA SER A 88 14.92 -1.88 -1.47
C SER A 88 14.84 -2.69 -0.17
N PRO A 89 15.96 -2.75 0.61
CA PRO A 89 15.97 -3.41 1.91
C PRO A 89 14.89 -2.90 2.86
N SER A 90 14.68 -1.59 2.92
CA SER A 90 13.67 -0.99 3.81
C SER A 90 12.24 -1.32 3.38
N LEU A 91 11.98 -1.42 2.07
CA LEU A 91 10.69 -1.90 1.56
C LEU A 91 10.46 -3.36 1.98
N ALA A 92 11.45 -4.22 1.77
CA ALA A 92 11.35 -5.62 2.15
C ALA A 92 11.14 -5.76 3.66
N THR A 93 11.96 -5.09 4.47
CA THR A 93 11.86 -5.11 5.93
C THR A 93 10.48 -4.66 6.41
N SER A 94 9.95 -3.54 5.90
CA SER A 94 8.64 -3.04 6.35
C SER A 94 7.50 -4.03 6.05
N ILE A 95 7.50 -4.66 4.89
CA ILE A 95 6.48 -5.65 4.51
C ILE A 95 6.64 -6.95 5.33
N GLU A 96 7.83 -7.53 5.35
CA GLU A 96 8.11 -8.80 6.03
C GLU A 96 7.86 -8.70 7.53
N ARG A 97 8.23 -7.58 8.17
CA ARG A 97 7.99 -7.36 9.59
C ARG A 97 6.51 -7.13 9.89
N ALA A 98 5.79 -6.38 9.07
CA ALA A 98 4.33 -6.25 9.24
C ALA A 98 3.64 -7.62 9.14
N MET A 99 4.05 -8.49 8.22
CA MET A 99 3.54 -9.85 8.09
C MET A 99 3.88 -10.70 9.31
N ALA A 100 5.15 -10.71 9.73
CA ALA A 100 5.63 -11.50 10.87
C ALA A 100 4.98 -11.10 12.20
N LEU A 101 4.84 -9.80 12.47
CA LEU A 101 4.18 -9.29 13.68
C LEU A 101 2.71 -9.71 13.80
N ASN A 102 2.04 -9.89 12.66
CA ASN A 102 0.66 -10.34 12.62
C ASN A 102 0.54 -11.88 12.45
N GLU A 103 1.67 -12.60 12.48
CA GLU A 103 1.74 -14.07 12.36
C GLU A 103 1.00 -14.61 11.13
N ILE A 104 1.20 -13.97 9.97
CA ILE A 104 0.51 -14.32 8.71
C ILE A 104 1.48 -14.52 7.56
N GLY A 105 1.09 -15.39 6.64
CA GLY A 105 1.70 -15.58 5.34
C GLY A 105 0.92 -14.90 4.21
N THR A 106 1.49 -14.91 3.02
CA THR A 106 0.85 -14.30 1.82
C THR A 106 -0.52 -14.91 1.51
N ASN A 107 -0.71 -16.20 1.78
CA ASN A 107 -1.97 -16.89 1.54
C ASN A 107 -3.10 -16.49 2.51
N ASP A 108 -2.76 -15.88 3.64
CA ASP A 108 -3.72 -15.38 4.61
C ASP A 108 -4.28 -14.00 4.23
N LEU A 109 -3.67 -13.35 3.22
CA LEU A 109 -4.12 -12.06 2.73
C LEU A 109 -5.26 -12.23 1.72
N ALA A 110 -6.40 -11.62 2.03
CA ALA A 110 -7.50 -11.47 1.09
C ALA A 110 -7.24 -10.35 0.08
N HIS A 111 -6.63 -9.26 0.52
CA HIS A 111 -6.39 -8.05 -0.28
C HIS A 111 -5.05 -7.41 0.04
N VAL A 112 -4.51 -6.70 -0.95
CA VAL A 112 -3.35 -5.81 -0.76
C VAL A 112 -3.61 -4.46 -1.41
N GLU A 113 -2.96 -3.44 -0.89
CA GLU A 113 -2.77 -2.15 -1.56
C GLU A 113 -1.29 -1.86 -1.61
N LEU A 114 -0.69 -1.95 -2.80
CA LEU A 114 0.73 -1.71 -3.02
C LEU A 114 0.89 -0.35 -3.71
N TYR A 115 1.05 0.68 -2.89
CA TYR A 115 1.14 2.06 -3.34
C TYR A 115 2.45 2.37 -4.04
N SER A 116 2.38 3.08 -5.17
CA SER A 116 3.42 4.00 -5.63
C SER A 116 2.99 4.87 -6.82
N CYS A 117 3.74 5.95 -7.04
CA CYS A 117 3.55 6.84 -8.19
C CYS A 117 3.99 6.20 -9.52
N PHE A 118 4.86 5.18 -9.47
CA PHE A 118 5.42 4.48 -10.62
C PHE A 118 5.32 2.97 -10.45
N PRO A 119 5.07 2.19 -11.52
CA PRO A 119 4.83 0.75 -11.45
C PRO A 119 6.00 -0.08 -10.90
N CYS A 120 7.22 0.44 -10.93
CA CYS A 120 8.40 -0.28 -10.44
C CYS A 120 8.29 -0.63 -8.94
N VAL A 121 7.78 0.28 -8.10
CA VAL A 121 7.69 0.05 -6.66
C VAL A 121 6.65 -1.02 -6.29
N PRO A 122 5.40 -0.98 -6.75
CA PRO A 122 4.47 -2.08 -6.50
C PRO A 122 4.94 -3.42 -7.08
N LYS A 123 5.77 -3.43 -8.14
CA LYS A 123 6.39 -4.67 -8.62
C LYS A 123 7.46 -5.19 -7.64
N MET A 124 8.25 -4.31 -7.00
CA MET A 124 9.17 -4.70 -5.93
C MET A 124 8.41 -5.26 -4.72
N ALA A 125 7.40 -4.54 -4.23
CA ALA A 125 6.57 -4.97 -3.11
C ALA A 125 5.87 -6.31 -3.37
N ARG A 126 5.39 -6.51 -4.59
CA ARG A 126 4.79 -7.75 -5.02
C ARG A 126 5.77 -8.94 -5.00
N ARG A 127 7.04 -8.72 -5.42
CA ARG A 127 8.07 -9.75 -5.34
C ARG A 127 8.41 -10.12 -3.90
N VAL A 128 8.48 -9.14 -3.00
CA VAL A 128 8.71 -9.39 -1.57
C VAL A 128 7.59 -10.22 -0.95
N LEU A 129 6.34 -9.94 -1.32
CA LEU A 129 5.17 -10.69 -0.84
C LEU A 129 4.99 -12.04 -1.52
N ASP A 130 5.69 -12.33 -2.61
CA ASP A 130 5.33 -13.43 -3.52
C ASP A 130 3.83 -13.42 -3.90
N TRP A 131 3.30 -12.21 -4.16
CA TRP A 131 1.88 -12.01 -4.47
C TRP A 131 1.57 -12.45 -5.88
N PRO A 132 0.58 -13.35 -6.10
CA PRO A 132 0.26 -13.91 -7.42
C PRO A 132 -0.02 -12.83 -8.48
N ILE A 133 0.43 -13.08 -9.73
CA ILE A 133 0.31 -12.10 -10.82
C ILE A 133 -1.14 -11.86 -11.22
N GLU A 134 -2.00 -12.85 -11.03
CA GLU A 134 -3.40 -12.84 -11.36
C GLU A 134 -4.23 -12.03 -10.34
N LYS A 135 -3.71 -11.88 -9.12
CA LYS A 135 -4.40 -11.15 -8.06
C LYS A 135 -4.17 -9.63 -8.19
N PRO A 136 -5.21 -8.82 -7.97
CA PRO A 136 -5.07 -7.36 -7.92
C PRO A 136 -4.06 -6.91 -6.87
N VAL A 137 -3.24 -5.92 -7.20
CA VAL A 137 -2.28 -5.29 -6.28
C VAL A 137 -2.83 -4.03 -5.61
N THR A 138 -4.09 -3.74 -5.81
CA THR A 138 -4.77 -2.56 -5.27
C THR A 138 -6.24 -2.84 -5.01
N VAL A 139 -6.78 -2.27 -3.94
CA VAL A 139 -8.22 -2.28 -3.63
C VAL A 139 -8.92 -1.01 -4.12
N PHE A 140 -8.19 0.09 -4.29
CA PHE A 140 -8.74 1.38 -4.71
C PHE A 140 -8.59 1.64 -6.21
N GLY A 141 -7.54 1.14 -6.85
CA GLY A 141 -7.28 1.30 -8.29
C GLY A 141 -5.90 1.86 -8.63
N GLY A 142 -5.04 2.06 -7.64
CA GLY A 142 -3.72 2.68 -7.80
C GLY A 142 -3.83 4.17 -8.13
N LEU A 143 -2.69 4.85 -8.14
CA LEU A 143 -2.66 6.31 -8.28
C LEU A 143 -3.08 6.81 -9.66
N THR A 144 -3.09 5.96 -10.66
CA THR A 144 -3.54 6.35 -12.01
C THR A 144 -5.06 6.35 -12.09
N PHE A 145 -5.68 5.19 -11.86
CA PHE A 145 -7.12 4.99 -12.03
C PHE A 145 -7.92 5.38 -10.79
N GLY A 146 -7.40 5.05 -9.61
CA GLY A 146 -7.97 5.52 -8.34
C GLY A 146 -7.91 7.03 -8.21
N GLY A 147 -6.87 7.62 -8.76
CA GLY A 147 -6.52 9.03 -8.59
C GLY A 147 -5.45 9.20 -7.51
N GLY A 148 -4.54 10.15 -7.70
CA GLY A 148 -3.43 10.44 -6.81
C GLY A 148 -3.52 11.83 -6.19
N PRO A 149 -4.54 12.14 -5.35
CA PRO A 149 -4.58 13.42 -4.66
C PRO A 149 -3.34 13.52 -3.76
N ILE A 150 -2.56 14.59 -3.96
CA ILE A 150 -1.25 14.77 -3.33
C ILE A 150 -1.38 14.64 -1.81
N GLY A 151 -0.58 13.70 -1.24
CA GLY A 151 -0.54 13.43 0.20
C GLY A 151 -1.76 12.68 0.77
N ASN A 152 -2.77 12.32 -0.03
CA ASN A 152 -4.01 11.75 0.50
C ASN A 152 -4.47 10.43 -0.16
N TYR A 153 -3.67 9.83 -1.04
CA TYR A 153 -4.07 8.56 -1.67
C TYR A 153 -4.34 7.44 -0.64
N MET A 154 -3.45 7.30 0.35
CA MET A 154 -3.59 6.22 1.33
C MET A 154 -4.84 6.32 2.20
N SER A 155 -5.38 7.51 2.41
CA SER A 155 -6.69 7.64 3.08
C SER A 155 -7.81 6.98 2.28
N HIS A 156 -7.79 7.13 0.95
CA HIS A 156 -8.74 6.43 0.06
C HIS A 156 -8.51 4.91 0.07
N ALA A 157 -7.24 4.48 0.06
CA ALA A 157 -6.91 3.06 0.15
C ALA A 157 -7.36 2.42 1.47
N VAL A 158 -7.21 3.13 2.60
CA VAL A 158 -7.72 2.69 3.90
C VAL A 158 -9.25 2.53 3.86
N VAL A 159 -9.98 3.50 3.32
CA VAL A 159 -11.44 3.42 3.18
C VAL A 159 -11.83 2.23 2.31
N ALA A 160 -11.23 2.09 1.12
CA ALA A 160 -11.52 0.99 0.21
C ALA A 160 -11.18 -0.38 0.80
N MET A 161 -10.07 -0.48 1.55
CA MET A 161 -9.71 -1.71 2.25
C MET A 161 -10.72 -2.01 3.36
N ALA A 162 -11.12 -1.01 4.15
CA ALA A 162 -12.11 -1.18 5.20
C ALA A 162 -13.47 -1.64 4.64
N GLU A 163 -13.90 -1.10 3.50
CA GLU A 163 -15.12 -1.54 2.81
C GLU A 163 -15.04 -3.01 2.36
N LYS A 164 -13.87 -3.47 1.92
CA LYS A 164 -13.63 -4.87 1.52
C LYS A 164 -13.63 -5.85 2.69
N LEU A 165 -13.11 -5.42 3.84
CA LEU A 165 -12.92 -6.28 5.01
C LEU A 165 -14.12 -6.29 5.96
N ARG A 166 -14.95 -5.24 5.94
CA ARG A 166 -16.09 -5.10 6.85
C ARG A 166 -17.06 -6.27 6.72
N GLY A 167 -17.39 -6.88 7.86
CA GLY A 167 -18.27 -8.05 7.92
C GLY A 167 -17.66 -9.36 7.39
N THR A 168 -16.33 -9.42 7.27
CA THR A 168 -15.58 -10.63 6.87
C THR A 168 -14.50 -10.96 7.90
N ASP A 169 -13.89 -12.13 7.81
CA ASP A 169 -12.68 -12.49 8.58
C ASP A 169 -11.39 -12.21 7.79
N GLY A 170 -11.50 -11.52 6.66
CA GLY A 170 -10.39 -11.26 5.75
C GLY A 170 -9.34 -10.32 6.35
N ARG A 171 -8.11 -10.46 5.85
CA ARG A 171 -6.96 -9.61 6.21
C ARG A 171 -6.45 -8.87 4.99
N GLY A 172 -6.05 -7.63 5.17
CA GLY A 172 -5.54 -6.78 4.09
C GLY A 172 -4.27 -6.06 4.50
N LEU A 173 -3.25 -6.08 3.62
CA LEU A 173 -2.02 -5.35 3.79
C LEU A 173 -2.08 -4.04 3.02
N LEU A 174 -1.85 -2.93 3.70
CA LEU A 174 -1.61 -1.63 3.12
C LEU A 174 -0.12 -1.34 3.16
N PHE A 175 0.48 -1.11 2.00
CA PHE A 175 1.87 -0.67 1.86
C PHE A 175 1.91 0.71 1.22
N ALA A 176 2.69 1.60 1.80
CA ALA A 176 2.93 2.95 1.29
C ALA A 176 4.41 3.27 1.23
N ASN A 177 4.81 4.08 0.25
CA ASN A 177 6.17 4.60 0.18
C ASN A 177 6.19 6.10 -0.14
N GLY A 178 7.28 6.76 0.26
CA GLY A 178 7.63 8.11 -0.13
C GLY A 178 8.93 8.12 -0.94
N GLY A 179 9.07 9.08 -1.85
CA GLY A 179 10.20 9.15 -2.76
C GLY A 179 10.30 7.89 -3.63
N TYR A 180 11.51 7.49 -3.99
CA TYR A 180 11.77 6.22 -4.69
C TYR A 180 12.00 5.10 -3.67
N ALA A 181 10.91 4.57 -3.11
CA ALA A 181 10.96 3.61 -2.01
C ALA A 181 11.91 4.06 -0.87
N THR A 182 11.96 5.37 -0.60
CA THR A 182 12.85 5.96 0.39
C THR A 182 12.30 5.81 1.80
N HIS A 183 10.99 6.02 1.97
CA HIS A 183 10.28 5.82 3.24
C HIS A 183 9.24 4.75 3.00
N ASN A 184 9.26 3.68 3.76
CA ASN A 184 8.38 2.53 3.56
C ASN A 184 7.62 2.21 4.83
N HIS A 185 6.31 2.02 4.69
CA HIS A 185 5.40 1.70 5.78
C HIS A 185 4.44 0.60 5.31
N ALA A 186 4.27 -0.40 6.14
CA ALA A 186 3.26 -1.43 5.94
C ALA A 186 2.40 -1.56 7.19
N ILE A 187 1.10 -1.76 7.03
CA ILE A 187 0.16 -1.97 8.14
C ILE A 187 -0.91 -2.97 7.75
N MET A 188 -1.32 -3.78 8.72
CA MET A 188 -2.39 -4.76 8.55
C MET A 188 -3.74 -4.18 8.98
N LEU A 189 -4.78 -4.43 8.17
CA LEU A 189 -6.17 -4.31 8.57
C LEU A 189 -6.86 -5.68 8.54
N SER A 190 -7.84 -5.88 9.40
CA SER A 190 -8.57 -7.15 9.51
C SER A 190 -10.06 -6.91 9.77
N GLY A 191 -10.90 -7.71 9.15
CA GLY A 191 -12.34 -7.76 9.49
C GLY A 191 -12.62 -8.44 10.82
N ALA A 192 -11.69 -9.29 11.32
CA ALA A 192 -11.74 -9.90 12.63
C ALA A 192 -10.78 -9.22 13.62
N PRO A 193 -11.01 -9.33 14.95
CA PRO A 193 -10.08 -8.81 15.94
C PRO A 193 -8.65 -9.35 15.77
N THR A 194 -7.64 -8.48 15.87
CA THR A 194 -6.24 -8.83 15.63
C THR A 194 -5.44 -9.13 16.90
N GLY A 195 -5.93 -8.75 18.07
CA GLY A 195 -5.16 -8.84 19.31
C GLY A 195 -3.99 -7.84 19.41
N ALA A 196 -3.83 -6.96 18.41
CA ALA A 196 -2.75 -5.97 18.44
C ALA A 196 -2.92 -4.98 19.59
N HIS A 197 -1.82 -4.67 20.27
CA HIS A 197 -1.76 -3.73 21.37
C HIS A 197 -0.95 -2.50 20.98
N PHE A 198 -1.42 -1.33 21.42
CA PHE A 198 -0.71 -0.07 21.25
C PHE A 198 -0.35 0.52 22.61
N PRO A 199 0.79 1.21 22.77
CA PRO A 199 1.79 1.52 21.76
C PRO A 199 2.58 0.30 21.27
N GLN A 200 3.07 0.37 20.02
CA GLN A 200 3.89 -0.64 19.36
C GLN A 200 5.16 0.04 18.84
N ASP A 201 6.31 -0.60 19.04
CA ASP A 201 7.51 -0.23 18.30
C ASP A 201 7.43 -0.83 16.90
N PHE A 202 7.43 0.03 15.89
CA PHE A 202 7.30 -0.34 14.48
C PHE A 202 8.49 0.13 13.63
N ASP A 203 9.51 0.73 14.26
CA ASP A 203 10.73 1.17 13.58
C ASP A 203 11.72 0.02 13.47
N TYR A 204 11.92 -0.46 12.25
CA TYR A 204 12.84 -1.54 11.93
C TYR A 204 14.07 -1.05 11.15
N GLN A 205 14.49 0.20 11.40
CA GLN A 205 15.58 0.83 10.66
C GLN A 205 16.90 0.09 10.80
N THR A 206 17.25 -0.32 12.01
CA THR A 206 18.51 -1.08 12.26
C THR A 206 18.57 -2.36 11.46
N GLU A 207 17.44 -3.06 11.31
CA GLU A 207 17.39 -4.28 10.47
C GLU A 207 17.54 -3.96 8.99
N ALA A 208 16.86 -2.93 8.51
CA ALA A 208 16.95 -2.49 7.12
C ALA A 208 18.38 -2.06 6.76
N ASP A 209 19.05 -1.36 7.67
CA ASP A 209 20.45 -0.95 7.51
C ASP A 209 21.41 -2.15 7.46
N GLY A 210 21.17 -3.18 8.30
CA GLY A 210 21.93 -4.41 8.27
C GLY A 210 21.76 -5.24 6.98
N ARG A 211 20.64 -5.08 6.30
CA ARG A 211 20.36 -5.72 4.99
C ARG A 211 20.92 -4.91 3.81
N ARG A 212 21.24 -3.65 4.02
CA ARG A 212 21.82 -2.77 2.99
C ARG A 212 23.28 -3.13 2.82
N GLY A 213 23.68 -3.52 1.60
CA GLY A 213 25.09 -3.69 1.29
C GLY A 213 25.85 -2.38 1.45
N GLU A 214 27.11 -2.45 1.82
CA GLU A 214 28.00 -1.31 1.72
C GLU A 214 28.23 -1.01 0.23
N VAL A 215 28.01 0.23 -0.15
CA VAL A 215 28.41 0.72 -1.49
C VAL A 215 29.93 0.92 -1.43
N PRO A 216 30.72 0.25 -2.29
CA PRO A 216 32.17 0.39 -2.30
C PRO A 216 32.61 1.82 -2.62
#